data_b4b29860cc721b46c5554dbd59bf5606
#
_entry.id   b4b29860cc721b46c5554dbd59bf5606
#
_cell.length_a   1.000
_cell.length_b   1.000
_cell.length_c   1.000
_cell.angle_alpha   90.00
_cell.angle_beta   90.00
_cell.angle_gamma   90.00
#
_symmetry.space_group_name_H-M   'P 1'
#
loop_
_entity.id
_entity.type
_entity.pdbx_description
1 polymer ?
#
loop_
_entity_poly.entity_id
_entity_poly.type
_entity_poly.pdbx_seq_one_letter_code
_entity_poly.pdbx_strand_id
1 'polypeptide(L)'
;MENSQSKENILNIDNISQKVRGAEYAVRGELVTIAGQMERDIEEGKRTDFDKIVFCNIGNPQAVGQKPITFMRQVLSLVEYPELLKNENINLVYPKDVIERAKEYLKETKFGVGAYSNSQGFYFILKDVANFIEKRDGYKADHNNIFLSNGASEGIQMFLSTIIRNNKDGVLLPIPQYPLYSALLTLLGGTKIDYYLDEDKGWGLSIEELKNAVSSARAKGINPRSIVVINPGNPTGQCLEVENMKEIIKFCHNENIIIIADEV
;
A
#
# COMPACT_ATOMS: atom_id res chain seq x y z
N MET A 1 -1.99 16.90 56.29
CA MET A 1 -1.17 17.07 55.09
C MET A 1 -1.52 15.88 54.20
N GLU A 2 -2.48 16.08 53.29
CA GLU A 2 -2.87 15.07 52.32
C GLU A 2 -1.79 15.01 51.24
N ASN A 3 -1.15 13.83 51.13
CA ASN A 3 -0.27 13.52 50.04
C ASN A 3 -1.09 13.50 48.75
N SER A 4 -1.13 14.59 48.00
CA SER A 4 -1.59 14.59 46.62
C SER A 4 -0.53 13.87 45.77
N GLN A 5 -0.60 12.55 45.73
CA GLN A 5 0.00 11.80 44.61
C GLN A 5 -0.65 12.33 43.35
N SER A 6 0.10 13.10 42.56
CA SER A 6 -0.32 13.47 41.21
C SER A 6 -0.67 12.19 40.47
N LYS A 7 -1.95 11.97 40.14
CA LYS A 7 -2.37 10.84 39.32
C LYS A 7 -1.60 10.91 38.02
N GLU A 8 -0.74 9.93 37.81
CA GLU A 8 -0.05 9.76 36.55
C GLU A 8 -1.07 9.63 35.42
N ASN A 9 -0.88 10.37 34.33
CA ASN A 9 -1.78 10.27 33.20
C ASN A 9 -1.79 8.83 32.67
N ILE A 10 -2.99 8.26 32.50
CA ILE A 10 -3.18 6.91 32.00
C ILE A 10 -2.52 6.72 30.62
N LEU A 11 -2.45 7.78 29.84
CA LEU A 11 -1.82 7.77 28.52
C LEU A 11 -0.78 8.92 28.43
N ASN A 12 0.46 8.57 28.23
CA ASN A 12 1.57 9.48 27.97
C ASN A 12 2.61 8.78 27.07
N ILE A 13 3.63 9.52 26.61
CA ILE A 13 4.64 9.01 25.67
C ILE A 13 5.41 7.79 26.20
N ASP A 14 5.53 7.66 27.54
CA ASP A 14 6.32 6.60 28.15
C ASP A 14 5.52 5.31 28.33
N ASN A 15 4.19 5.41 28.41
CA ASN A 15 3.31 4.27 28.66
C ASN A 15 2.45 3.85 27.45
N ILE A 16 2.61 4.49 26.28
CA ILE A 16 2.02 3.98 25.03
C ILE A 16 2.70 2.68 24.59
N SER A 17 2.06 1.94 23.69
CA SER A 17 2.61 0.70 23.14
C SER A 17 4.04 0.89 22.63
N GLN A 18 4.98 0.07 23.13
CA GLN A 18 6.37 0.10 22.69
C GLN A 18 6.52 -0.28 21.20
N LYS A 19 5.60 -1.07 20.67
CA LYS A 19 5.54 -1.38 19.23
C LYS A 19 5.23 -0.13 18.40
N VAL A 20 4.34 0.74 18.89
CA VAL A 20 4.03 2.02 18.22
C VAL A 20 5.24 2.96 18.29
N ARG A 21 5.92 3.05 19.45
CA ARG A 21 7.13 3.87 19.58
C ARG A 21 8.29 3.39 18.71
N GLY A 22 8.41 2.07 18.53
CA GLY A 22 9.47 1.46 17.72
C GLY A 22 9.18 1.38 16.22
N ALA A 23 7.97 1.74 15.79
CA ALA A 23 7.63 1.70 14.37
C ALA A 23 8.18 2.93 13.65
N GLU A 24 9.17 2.73 12.79
CA GLU A 24 9.77 3.78 11.99
C GLU A 24 9.12 3.86 10.61
N TYR A 25 8.63 5.05 10.24
CA TYR A 25 8.04 5.33 8.95
C TYR A 25 8.61 6.63 8.38
N ALA A 26 9.84 6.56 7.89
CA ALA A 26 10.68 7.73 7.58
C ALA A 26 10.22 8.59 6.39
N VAL A 27 9.21 8.18 5.62
CA VAL A 27 8.71 8.94 4.45
C VAL A 27 8.21 10.33 4.82
N ARG A 28 7.85 10.55 6.09
CA ARG A 28 7.36 11.82 6.65
C ARG A 28 8.19 12.26 7.87
N GLY A 29 9.50 12.06 7.79
CA GLY A 29 10.43 12.38 8.87
C GLY A 29 10.73 13.88 9.04
N GLU A 30 11.73 14.18 9.83
CA GLU A 30 12.14 15.55 10.21
C GLU A 30 12.41 16.45 9.00
N LEU A 31 13.08 15.93 7.97
CA LEU A 31 13.38 16.69 6.74
C LEU A 31 12.12 17.24 6.06
N VAL A 32 11.05 16.46 6.03
CA VAL A 32 9.77 16.88 5.44
C VAL A 32 9.11 17.98 6.28
N THR A 33 9.21 17.88 7.59
CA THR A 33 8.71 18.90 8.51
C THR A 33 9.45 20.23 8.33
N ILE A 34 10.78 20.17 8.25
CA ILE A 34 11.63 21.35 7.99
C ILE A 34 11.31 21.94 6.61
N ALA A 35 11.22 21.09 5.57
CA ALA A 35 10.87 21.53 4.22
C ALA A 35 9.51 22.26 4.17
N GLY A 36 8.49 21.73 4.86
CA GLY A 36 7.19 22.39 4.96
C GLY A 36 7.22 23.71 5.74
N GLN A 37 8.13 23.85 6.72
CA GLN A 37 8.32 25.14 7.38
C GLN A 37 9.00 26.16 6.44
N MET A 38 10.02 25.73 5.71
CA MET A 38 10.70 26.58 4.73
C MET A 38 9.76 27.03 3.61
N GLU A 39 8.86 26.17 3.14
CA GLU A 39 7.84 26.51 2.15
C GLU A 39 6.93 27.64 2.65
N ARG A 40 6.43 27.54 3.89
CA ARG A 40 5.65 28.61 4.54
C ARG A 40 6.46 29.90 4.67
N ASP A 41 7.73 29.82 5.04
CA ASP A 41 8.61 30.98 5.18
C ASP A 41 8.83 31.72 3.85
N ILE A 42 8.89 30.97 2.74
CA ILE A 42 8.94 31.53 1.38
C ILE A 42 7.62 32.23 1.04
N GLU A 43 6.48 31.60 1.29
CA GLU A 43 5.14 32.16 1.06
C GLU A 43 4.90 33.45 1.86
N GLU A 44 5.44 33.52 3.08
CA GLU A 44 5.41 34.70 3.94
C GLU A 44 6.40 35.79 3.54
N GLY A 45 7.18 35.59 2.49
CA GLY A 45 8.18 36.56 1.99
C GLY A 45 9.44 36.64 2.83
N LYS A 46 9.71 35.67 3.70
CA LYS A 46 10.98 35.56 4.42
C LYS A 46 12.10 35.24 3.43
N ARG A 47 13.26 35.88 3.62
CA ARG A 47 14.39 35.67 2.72
C ARG A 47 14.98 34.28 2.90
N THR A 48 15.10 33.55 1.78
CA THR A 48 15.77 32.25 1.66
C THR A 48 16.78 32.29 0.51
N ASP A 49 17.70 31.34 0.47
CA ASP A 49 18.69 31.24 -0.63
C ASP A 49 18.10 30.57 -1.89
N PHE A 50 16.81 30.19 -1.85
CA PHE A 50 16.08 29.54 -2.94
C PHE A 50 14.62 30.00 -2.96
N ASP A 51 13.97 29.86 -4.10
CA ASP A 51 12.61 30.38 -4.35
C ASP A 51 11.50 29.37 -4.12
N LYS A 52 11.84 28.09 -4.05
CA LYS A 52 10.85 27.00 -3.89
C LYS A 52 11.45 25.74 -3.30
N ILE A 53 10.59 24.93 -2.68
CA ILE A 53 10.90 23.56 -2.26
C ILE A 53 10.40 22.57 -3.32
N VAL A 54 11.20 21.55 -3.62
CA VAL A 54 10.81 20.42 -4.46
C VAL A 54 10.75 19.17 -3.61
N PHE A 55 9.55 18.68 -3.37
CA PHE A 55 9.33 17.46 -2.58
C PHE A 55 9.54 16.22 -3.45
N CYS A 56 10.54 15.41 -3.11
CA CYS A 56 10.89 14.17 -3.82
C CYS A 56 10.72 12.92 -2.94
N ASN A 57 10.17 13.07 -1.73
CA ASN A 57 10.01 12.00 -0.74
C ASN A 57 8.83 11.07 -1.01
N ILE A 58 7.80 11.55 -1.71
CA ILE A 58 6.60 10.79 -2.10
C ILE A 58 6.27 11.13 -3.56
N GLY A 59 5.97 10.10 -4.35
CA GLY A 59 5.42 10.31 -5.70
C GLY A 59 4.06 11.00 -5.61
N ASN A 60 3.94 12.17 -6.24
CA ASN A 60 2.71 12.93 -6.29
C ASN A 60 2.43 13.44 -7.71
N PRO A 61 1.91 12.55 -8.59
CA PRO A 61 1.76 12.87 -10.02
C PRO A 61 0.92 14.13 -10.28
N GLN A 62 -0.16 14.33 -9.54
CA GLN A 62 -1.03 15.49 -9.74
C GLN A 62 -0.37 16.80 -9.30
N ALA A 63 0.50 16.78 -8.28
CA ALA A 63 1.27 17.96 -7.87
C ALA A 63 2.30 18.39 -8.92
N VAL A 64 2.73 17.48 -9.79
CA VAL A 64 3.64 17.78 -10.93
C VAL A 64 2.90 17.89 -12.27
N GLY A 65 1.59 18.13 -12.25
CA GLY A 65 0.79 18.51 -13.40
C GLY A 65 0.09 17.36 -14.14
N GLN A 66 0.10 16.13 -13.61
CA GLN A 66 -0.70 15.07 -14.19
C GLN A 66 -2.20 15.39 -14.04
N LYS A 67 -2.93 15.31 -15.15
CA LYS A 67 -4.38 15.50 -15.12
C LYS A 67 -5.08 14.36 -14.39
N PRO A 68 -6.11 14.64 -13.58
CA PRO A 68 -6.92 13.59 -12.97
C PRO A 68 -7.59 12.71 -14.01
N ILE A 69 -7.81 11.43 -13.68
CA ILE A 69 -8.68 10.55 -14.47
C ILE A 69 -10.12 11.00 -14.25
N THR A 70 -10.72 11.64 -15.26
CA THR A 70 -12.05 12.28 -15.13
C THR A 70 -13.18 11.26 -15.13
N PHE A 71 -13.10 10.19 -15.92
CA PHE A 71 -14.15 9.17 -16.03
C PHE A 71 -14.61 8.66 -14.65
N MET A 72 -13.67 8.23 -13.81
CA MET A 72 -13.99 7.71 -12.46
C MET A 72 -14.71 8.77 -11.60
N ARG A 73 -14.25 10.03 -11.65
CA ARG A 73 -14.85 11.14 -10.89
C ARG A 73 -16.25 11.45 -11.37
N GLN A 74 -16.48 11.41 -12.66
CA GLN A 74 -17.80 11.63 -13.26
C GLN A 74 -18.77 10.50 -12.89
N VAL A 75 -18.34 9.24 -12.98
CA VAL A 75 -19.17 8.09 -12.56
C VAL A 75 -19.52 8.23 -11.07
N LEU A 76 -18.52 8.47 -10.20
CA LEU A 76 -18.72 8.62 -8.76
C LEU A 76 -19.70 9.76 -8.44
N SER A 77 -19.60 10.92 -9.11
CA SER A 77 -20.51 12.05 -8.86
C SER A 77 -21.97 11.70 -9.14
N LEU A 78 -22.24 10.87 -10.14
CA LEU A 78 -23.60 10.39 -10.46
C LEU A 78 -24.09 9.27 -9.53
N VAL A 79 -23.15 8.48 -9.00
CA VAL A 79 -23.47 7.40 -8.05
C VAL A 79 -23.71 7.96 -6.66
N GLU A 80 -22.91 8.97 -6.23
CA GLU A 80 -23.05 9.67 -4.94
C GLU A 80 -24.31 10.55 -4.88
N TYR A 81 -24.67 11.17 -6.01
CA TYR A 81 -25.87 12.03 -6.11
C TYR A 81 -26.75 11.65 -7.32
N PRO A 82 -27.51 10.55 -7.23
CA PRO A 82 -28.30 10.00 -8.35
C PRO A 82 -29.38 10.93 -8.90
N GLU A 83 -29.80 11.94 -8.13
CA GLU A 83 -30.77 12.94 -8.57
C GLU A 83 -30.31 13.69 -9.83
N LEU A 84 -29.00 13.80 -10.04
CA LEU A 84 -28.42 14.40 -11.26
C LEU A 84 -28.90 13.65 -12.54
N LEU A 85 -29.12 12.35 -12.46
CA LEU A 85 -29.59 11.54 -13.61
C LEU A 85 -31.02 11.87 -14.07
N LYS A 86 -31.79 12.61 -13.25
CA LYS A 86 -33.14 13.08 -13.60
C LYS A 86 -33.13 14.37 -14.45
N ASN A 87 -31.95 15.01 -14.60
CA ASN A 87 -31.82 16.20 -15.40
C ASN A 87 -31.89 15.85 -16.90
N GLU A 88 -32.83 16.44 -17.62
CA GLU A 88 -33.01 16.21 -19.07
C GLU A 88 -31.77 16.61 -19.89
N ASN A 89 -30.96 17.54 -19.40
CA ASN A 89 -29.76 18.03 -20.04
C ASN A 89 -28.48 17.31 -19.57
N ILE A 90 -28.60 16.18 -18.87
CA ILE A 90 -27.45 15.45 -18.30
C ILE A 90 -26.39 15.10 -19.36
N ASN A 91 -26.83 14.76 -20.58
CA ASN A 91 -25.95 14.41 -21.69
C ASN A 91 -25.10 15.58 -22.22
N LEU A 92 -25.40 16.83 -21.83
CA LEU A 92 -24.56 17.99 -22.16
C LEU A 92 -23.37 18.14 -21.21
N VAL A 93 -23.46 17.50 -20.03
CA VAL A 93 -22.44 17.59 -18.97
C VAL A 93 -21.64 16.31 -18.84
N TYR A 94 -22.29 15.16 -18.98
CA TYR A 94 -21.65 13.86 -18.81
C TYR A 94 -21.64 13.06 -20.11
N PRO A 95 -20.51 12.41 -20.44
CA PRO A 95 -20.44 11.46 -21.54
C PRO A 95 -21.43 10.27 -21.33
N LYS A 96 -21.87 9.71 -22.44
CA LYS A 96 -22.87 8.61 -22.42
C LYS A 96 -22.38 7.38 -21.64
N ASP A 97 -21.13 6.97 -21.83
CA ASP A 97 -20.50 5.83 -21.15
C ASP A 97 -20.43 6.03 -19.63
N VAL A 98 -20.19 7.26 -19.16
CA VAL A 98 -20.24 7.63 -17.74
C VAL A 98 -21.64 7.42 -17.16
N ILE A 99 -22.68 7.89 -17.89
CA ILE A 99 -24.07 7.77 -17.46
C ILE A 99 -24.49 6.29 -17.41
N GLU A 100 -24.11 5.51 -18.42
CA GLU A 100 -24.38 4.08 -18.47
C GLU A 100 -23.71 3.34 -17.31
N ARG A 101 -22.43 3.61 -17.07
CA ARG A 101 -21.69 2.99 -15.95
C ARG A 101 -22.26 3.35 -14.59
N ALA A 102 -22.64 4.61 -14.39
CA ALA A 102 -23.28 5.03 -13.14
C ALA A 102 -24.62 4.32 -12.91
N LYS A 103 -25.44 4.16 -13.97
CA LYS A 103 -26.70 3.42 -13.89
C LYS A 103 -26.50 1.93 -13.57
N GLU A 104 -25.45 1.29 -14.12
CA GLU A 104 -25.08 -0.08 -13.76
C GLU A 104 -24.77 -0.21 -12.28
N TYR A 105 -23.96 0.70 -11.72
CA TYR A 105 -23.62 0.71 -10.30
C TYR A 105 -24.85 0.91 -9.42
N LEU A 106 -25.69 1.88 -9.75
CA LEU A 106 -26.93 2.15 -8.99
C LEU A 106 -27.93 0.99 -9.04
N LYS A 107 -27.97 0.24 -10.11
CA LYS A 107 -28.80 -0.98 -10.22
C LYS A 107 -28.33 -2.06 -9.23
N GLU A 108 -27.04 -2.21 -9.05
CA GLU A 108 -26.46 -3.22 -8.17
C GLU A 108 -26.42 -2.75 -6.68
N THR A 109 -26.43 -1.46 -6.43
CA THR A 109 -26.44 -0.86 -5.09
C THR A 109 -27.88 -0.50 -4.66
N LYS A 110 -28.72 -1.51 -4.42
CA LYS A 110 -30.18 -1.36 -4.18
C LYS A 110 -30.55 -0.36 -3.10
N PHE A 111 -29.69 -0.17 -2.09
CA PHE A 111 -29.92 0.74 -0.96
C PHE A 111 -29.04 1.99 -1.02
N GLY A 112 -28.41 2.25 -2.17
CA GLY A 112 -27.44 3.32 -2.35
C GLY A 112 -26.04 2.98 -1.82
N VAL A 113 -25.05 3.80 -2.18
CA VAL A 113 -23.64 3.58 -1.84
C VAL A 113 -23.31 3.87 -0.38
N GLY A 114 -24.18 4.54 0.36
CA GLY A 114 -24.06 4.76 1.81
C GLY A 114 -24.47 3.55 2.67
N ALA A 115 -25.02 2.50 2.08
CA ALA A 115 -25.39 1.29 2.81
C ALA A 115 -24.18 0.34 2.96
N TYR A 116 -24.22 -0.52 3.99
CA TYR A 116 -23.21 -1.57 4.16
C TYR A 116 -23.13 -2.49 2.95
N SER A 117 -21.93 -2.81 2.52
CA SER A 117 -21.62 -3.82 1.52
C SER A 117 -21.08 -5.10 2.17
N ASN A 118 -20.81 -6.14 1.37
CA ASN A 118 -20.08 -7.32 1.84
C ASN A 118 -18.65 -6.95 2.23
N SER A 119 -18.09 -7.65 3.21
CA SER A 119 -16.73 -7.41 3.72
C SER A 119 -15.63 -7.53 2.65
N GLN A 120 -15.81 -8.37 1.63
CA GLN A 120 -14.91 -8.44 0.48
C GLN A 120 -15.04 -7.27 -0.48
N GLY A 121 -16.19 -6.59 -0.51
CA GLY A 121 -16.56 -5.58 -1.49
C GLY A 121 -17.87 -5.92 -2.22
N PHE A 122 -18.31 -5.03 -3.08
CA PHE A 122 -19.50 -5.28 -3.92
C PHE A 122 -19.25 -6.41 -4.92
N TYR A 123 -20.15 -7.39 -4.93
CA TYR A 123 -20.03 -8.59 -5.76
C TYR A 123 -19.81 -8.30 -7.26
N PHE A 124 -20.53 -7.32 -7.80
CA PHE A 124 -20.37 -6.95 -9.21
C PHE A 124 -18.98 -6.36 -9.49
N ILE A 125 -18.38 -5.60 -8.55
CA ILE A 125 -17.01 -5.07 -8.68
C ILE A 125 -16.00 -6.20 -8.61
N LEU A 126 -16.17 -7.16 -7.68
CA LEU A 126 -15.30 -8.34 -7.60
C LEU A 126 -15.30 -9.14 -8.93
N LYS A 127 -16.46 -9.27 -9.56
CA LYS A 127 -16.57 -9.89 -10.90
C LYS A 127 -15.87 -9.08 -11.98
N ASP A 128 -16.05 -7.75 -11.98
CA ASP A 128 -15.38 -6.88 -12.95
C ASP A 128 -13.85 -7.01 -12.83
N VAL A 129 -13.33 -7.05 -11.60
CA VAL A 129 -11.89 -7.25 -11.34
C VAL A 129 -11.46 -8.64 -11.81
N ALA A 130 -12.22 -9.70 -11.49
CA ALA A 130 -11.89 -11.05 -11.94
C ALA A 130 -11.86 -11.15 -13.49
N ASN A 131 -12.85 -10.57 -14.16
CA ASN A 131 -12.92 -10.53 -15.63
C ASN A 131 -11.74 -9.74 -16.24
N PHE A 132 -11.35 -8.65 -15.58
CA PHE A 132 -10.17 -7.87 -16.00
C PHE A 132 -8.90 -8.70 -15.91
N ILE A 133 -8.65 -9.38 -14.76
CA ILE A 133 -7.49 -10.23 -14.53
C ILE A 133 -7.46 -11.37 -15.55
N GLU A 134 -8.59 -12.07 -15.75
CA GLU A 134 -8.69 -13.16 -16.71
C GLU A 134 -8.37 -12.70 -18.15
N LYS A 135 -8.89 -11.52 -18.54
CA LYS A 135 -8.63 -10.95 -19.87
C LYS A 135 -7.17 -10.51 -20.04
N ARG A 136 -6.55 -9.97 -18.99
CA ARG A 136 -5.15 -9.52 -19.02
C ARG A 136 -4.18 -10.70 -19.07
N ASP A 137 -4.40 -11.71 -18.24
CA ASP A 137 -3.44 -12.77 -17.96
C ASP A 137 -3.71 -14.05 -18.76
N GLY A 138 -4.91 -14.21 -19.29
CA GLY A 138 -5.31 -15.42 -20.04
C GLY A 138 -5.67 -16.62 -19.15
N TYR A 139 -5.75 -16.43 -17.83
CA TYR A 139 -6.11 -17.46 -16.86
C TYR A 139 -7.35 -17.06 -16.09
N LYS A 140 -8.21 -18.03 -15.81
CA LYS A 140 -9.45 -17.80 -15.06
C LYS A 140 -9.14 -17.26 -13.66
N ALA A 141 -9.76 -16.13 -13.33
CA ALA A 141 -9.71 -15.55 -11.99
C ALA A 141 -11.02 -15.81 -11.24
N ASP A 142 -10.92 -16.20 -9.98
CA ASP A 142 -12.08 -16.41 -9.10
C ASP A 142 -12.33 -15.17 -8.25
N HIS A 143 -13.49 -14.53 -8.43
CA HIS A 143 -13.91 -13.36 -7.66
C HIS A 143 -14.00 -13.63 -6.15
N ASN A 144 -14.14 -14.88 -5.70
CA ASN A 144 -14.12 -15.24 -4.29
C ASN A 144 -12.75 -15.08 -3.64
N ASN A 145 -11.68 -15.03 -4.43
CA ASN A 145 -10.31 -14.80 -3.98
C ASN A 145 -9.90 -13.32 -4.05
N ILE A 146 -10.83 -12.42 -4.37
CA ILE A 146 -10.59 -10.98 -4.48
C ILE A 146 -11.17 -10.27 -3.27
N PHE A 147 -10.36 -9.45 -2.62
CA PHE A 147 -10.74 -8.61 -1.49
C PHE A 147 -10.42 -7.15 -1.82
N LEU A 148 -11.43 -6.30 -1.78
CA LEU A 148 -11.23 -4.86 -1.92
C LEU A 148 -10.78 -4.27 -0.59
N SER A 149 -9.84 -3.37 -0.65
CA SER A 149 -9.34 -2.66 0.53
C SER A 149 -9.21 -1.16 0.23
N ASN A 150 -9.10 -0.36 1.28
CA ASN A 150 -8.90 1.08 1.18
C ASN A 150 -7.42 1.39 0.89
N GLY A 151 -6.98 1.01 -0.31
CA GLY A 151 -5.59 1.05 -0.76
C GLY A 151 -4.79 -0.18 -0.35
N ALA A 152 -3.62 -0.37 -1.00
CA ALA A 152 -2.74 -1.51 -0.78
C ALA A 152 -2.24 -1.62 0.67
N SER A 153 -2.02 -0.51 1.36
CA SER A 153 -1.54 -0.50 2.75
C SER A 153 -2.47 -1.26 3.71
N GLU A 154 -3.79 -1.10 3.57
CA GLU A 154 -4.77 -1.84 4.37
C GLU A 154 -4.76 -3.33 4.02
N GLY A 155 -4.73 -3.69 2.74
CA GLY A 155 -4.64 -5.07 2.28
C GLY A 155 -3.38 -5.78 2.80
N ILE A 156 -2.24 -5.11 2.75
CA ILE A 156 -0.96 -5.61 3.29
C ILE A 156 -1.06 -5.82 4.80
N GLN A 157 -1.64 -4.86 5.53
CA GLN A 157 -1.83 -4.99 6.98
C GLN A 157 -2.71 -6.18 7.33
N MET A 158 -3.83 -6.36 6.64
CA MET A 158 -4.73 -7.51 6.83
C MET A 158 -4.00 -8.83 6.59
N PHE A 159 -3.24 -8.92 5.49
CA PHE A 159 -2.51 -10.13 5.14
C PHE A 159 -1.39 -10.43 6.14
N LEU A 160 -0.56 -9.46 6.49
CA LEU A 160 0.50 -9.64 7.49
C LEU A 160 -0.06 -10.01 8.87
N SER A 161 -1.20 -9.42 9.27
CA SER A 161 -1.89 -9.79 10.51
C SER A 161 -2.34 -11.25 10.54
N THR A 162 -2.62 -11.82 9.36
CA THR A 162 -3.02 -13.23 9.23
C THR A 162 -1.84 -14.18 9.38
N ILE A 163 -0.64 -13.80 8.91
CA ILE A 163 0.51 -14.70 8.84
C ILE A 163 1.49 -14.55 10.02
N ILE A 164 1.54 -13.38 10.67
CA ILE A 164 2.44 -13.12 11.81
C ILE A 164 1.76 -13.50 13.13
N ARG A 165 2.28 -14.53 13.79
CA ARG A 165 1.76 -15.03 15.08
C ARG A 165 2.56 -14.48 16.26
N ASN A 166 3.87 -14.32 16.09
CA ASN A 166 4.82 -13.84 17.11
C ASN A 166 6.17 -13.47 16.48
N ASN A 167 7.13 -13.11 17.30
CA ASN A 167 8.46 -12.68 16.88
C ASN A 167 9.36 -13.79 16.28
N LYS A 168 8.91 -15.03 16.25
CA LYS A 168 9.61 -16.11 15.53
C LYS A 168 9.16 -16.23 14.08
N ASP A 169 8.06 -15.60 13.70
CA ASP A 169 7.64 -15.51 12.30
C ASP A 169 8.34 -14.34 11.63
N GLY A 170 9.00 -14.62 10.51
CA GLY A 170 9.77 -13.64 9.75
C GLY A 170 9.21 -13.40 8.36
N VAL A 171 9.43 -12.20 7.86
CA VAL A 171 9.12 -11.79 6.49
C VAL A 171 10.37 -11.26 5.83
N LEU A 172 10.70 -11.81 4.66
CA LEU A 172 11.81 -11.32 3.85
C LEU A 172 11.40 -10.00 3.19
N LEU A 173 12.20 -8.94 3.40
CA LEU A 173 11.99 -7.62 2.85
C LEU A 173 13.18 -7.17 2.01
N PRO A 174 12.95 -6.53 0.84
CA PRO A 174 14.03 -6.01 0.01
C PRO A 174 14.76 -4.85 0.70
N ILE A 175 16.04 -4.71 0.45
CA ILE A 175 16.81 -3.54 0.83
C ILE A 175 17.46 -2.98 -0.45
N PRO A 176 17.16 -1.71 -0.79
CA PRO A 176 16.25 -0.76 -0.14
C PRO A 176 14.78 -1.14 -0.27
N GLN A 177 13.92 -0.57 0.59
CA GLN A 177 12.50 -0.90 0.66
C GLN A 177 11.59 0.32 0.88
N TYR A 178 10.31 0.13 0.58
CA TYR A 178 9.24 1.01 1.06
C TYR A 178 8.96 0.72 2.55
N PRO A 179 9.00 1.70 3.45
CA PRO A 179 9.04 1.47 4.91
C PRO A 179 7.75 0.93 5.54
N LEU A 180 6.66 0.83 4.78
CA LEU A 180 5.39 0.27 5.25
C LEU A 180 5.56 -1.13 5.86
N TYR A 181 6.30 -2.00 5.18
CA TYR A 181 6.45 -3.40 5.58
C TYR A 181 7.19 -3.54 6.91
N SER A 182 8.32 -2.86 7.07
CA SER A 182 9.08 -2.89 8.32
C SER A 182 8.31 -2.28 9.49
N ALA A 183 7.59 -1.18 9.26
CA ALA A 183 6.74 -0.56 10.27
C ALA A 183 5.61 -1.50 10.71
N LEU A 184 4.92 -2.15 9.76
CA LEU A 184 3.87 -3.12 10.08
C LEU A 184 4.40 -4.34 10.84
N LEU A 185 5.57 -4.88 10.47
CA LEU A 185 6.19 -5.98 11.21
C LEU A 185 6.49 -5.60 12.66
N THR A 186 6.99 -4.38 12.90
CA THR A 186 7.20 -3.86 14.24
C THR A 186 5.89 -3.79 15.02
N LEU A 187 4.82 -3.26 14.44
CA LEU A 187 3.51 -3.17 15.05
C LEU A 187 2.91 -4.55 15.37
N LEU A 188 3.03 -5.50 14.45
CA LEU A 188 2.52 -6.86 14.62
C LEU A 188 3.41 -7.72 15.52
N GLY A 189 4.67 -7.33 15.69
CA GLY A 189 5.66 -8.06 16.49
C GLY A 189 6.26 -9.24 15.75
N GLY A 190 6.33 -9.19 14.43
CA GLY A 190 7.07 -10.12 13.58
C GLY A 190 8.54 -9.72 13.44
N THR A 191 9.32 -10.55 12.79
CA THR A 191 10.75 -10.30 12.53
C THR A 191 11.00 -9.96 11.06
N LYS A 192 11.75 -8.88 10.85
CA LYS A 192 12.26 -8.52 9.54
C LYS A 192 13.45 -9.41 9.19
N ILE A 193 13.45 -9.95 7.97
CA ILE A 193 14.57 -10.67 7.38
C ILE A 193 14.99 -9.88 6.14
N ASP A 194 16.13 -9.22 6.19
CA ASP A 194 16.61 -8.42 5.08
C ASP A 194 17.17 -9.29 3.97
N TYR A 195 16.88 -8.95 2.71
CA TYR A 195 17.61 -9.40 1.55
C TYR A 195 17.99 -8.20 0.67
N TYR A 196 19.18 -8.20 0.12
CA TYR A 196 19.75 -7.05 -0.58
C TYR A 196 19.56 -7.19 -2.10
N LEU A 197 19.05 -6.12 -2.71
CA LEU A 197 19.01 -5.98 -4.16
C LEU A 197 20.41 -5.60 -4.66
N ASP A 198 20.78 -6.14 -5.83
CA ASP A 198 22.12 -5.93 -6.42
C ASP A 198 22.10 -4.65 -7.27
N GLU A 199 22.63 -3.56 -6.73
CA GLU A 199 22.69 -2.26 -7.40
C GLU A 199 23.50 -2.33 -8.71
N ASP A 200 24.63 -3.05 -8.71
CA ASP A 200 25.48 -3.18 -9.88
C ASP A 200 24.82 -3.98 -11.02
N LYS A 201 23.79 -4.76 -10.69
CA LYS A 201 22.98 -5.52 -11.65
C LYS A 201 21.56 -4.94 -11.82
N GLY A 202 21.47 -3.60 -11.74
CA GLY A 202 20.20 -2.91 -11.96
C GLY A 202 19.11 -3.24 -10.93
N TRP A 203 19.51 -3.46 -9.66
CA TRP A 203 18.61 -3.81 -8.57
C TRP A 203 17.93 -5.18 -8.73
N GLY A 204 18.57 -6.09 -9.45
CA GLY A 204 18.11 -7.47 -9.59
C GLY A 204 18.16 -8.23 -8.25
N LEU A 205 17.35 -9.29 -8.15
CA LEU A 205 17.30 -10.14 -6.97
C LEU A 205 18.11 -11.42 -7.19
N SER A 206 19.15 -11.62 -6.38
CA SER A 206 19.97 -12.83 -6.40
C SER A 206 19.32 -13.95 -5.59
N ILE A 207 19.17 -15.13 -6.19
CA ILE A 207 18.70 -16.34 -5.48
C ILE A 207 19.66 -16.78 -4.39
N GLU A 208 20.96 -16.56 -4.57
CA GLU A 208 21.97 -16.86 -3.54
C GLU A 208 21.78 -15.97 -2.32
N GLU A 209 21.46 -14.69 -2.52
CA GLU A 209 21.12 -13.76 -1.43
C GLU A 209 19.90 -14.26 -0.64
N LEU A 210 18.83 -14.71 -1.33
CA LEU A 210 17.66 -15.27 -0.67
C LEU A 210 17.98 -16.52 0.15
N LYS A 211 18.82 -17.43 -0.37
CA LYS A 211 19.26 -18.62 0.37
C LYS A 211 20.01 -18.25 1.63
N ASN A 212 20.92 -17.28 1.55
CA ASN A 212 21.70 -16.80 2.67
C ASN A 212 20.81 -16.14 3.73
N ALA A 213 19.87 -15.29 3.32
CA ALA A 213 18.91 -14.64 4.21
C ALA A 213 18.04 -15.66 4.96
N VAL A 214 17.47 -16.64 4.24
CA VAL A 214 16.64 -17.71 4.82
C VAL A 214 17.44 -18.58 5.78
N SER A 215 18.63 -19.01 5.37
CA SER A 215 19.51 -19.84 6.19
C SER A 215 19.93 -19.13 7.49
N SER A 216 20.32 -17.86 7.38
CA SER A 216 20.68 -17.02 8.53
C SER A 216 19.50 -16.82 9.49
N ALA A 217 18.30 -16.60 8.96
CA ALA A 217 17.09 -16.46 9.77
C ALA A 217 16.77 -17.75 10.55
N ARG A 218 16.79 -18.89 9.86
CA ARG A 218 16.56 -20.20 10.48
C ARG A 218 17.58 -20.54 11.57
N ALA A 219 18.86 -20.21 11.34
CA ALA A 219 19.90 -20.40 12.34
C ALA A 219 19.65 -19.57 13.64
N LYS A 220 18.93 -18.46 13.53
CA LYS A 220 18.48 -17.63 14.66
C LYS A 220 17.13 -18.07 15.25
N GLY A 221 16.57 -19.18 14.78
CA GLY A 221 15.27 -19.68 15.22
C GLY A 221 14.08 -18.90 14.67
N ILE A 222 14.27 -18.10 13.63
CA ILE A 222 13.21 -17.39 12.92
C ILE A 222 12.67 -18.29 11.80
N ASN A 223 11.35 -18.32 11.67
CA ASN A 223 10.65 -19.06 10.62
C ASN A 223 10.28 -18.09 9.48
N PRO A 224 10.93 -18.14 8.31
CA PRO A 224 10.56 -17.33 7.16
C PRO A 224 9.18 -17.76 6.64
N ARG A 225 8.17 -16.87 6.76
CA ARG A 225 6.79 -17.14 6.37
C ARG A 225 6.47 -16.66 4.97
N SER A 226 7.00 -15.50 4.63
CA SER A 226 6.74 -14.85 3.35
C SER A 226 7.91 -14.00 2.89
N ILE A 227 7.90 -13.68 1.62
CA ILE A 227 8.77 -12.71 0.98
C ILE A 227 7.92 -11.62 0.34
N VAL A 228 8.31 -10.37 0.49
CA VAL A 228 7.72 -9.23 -0.22
C VAL A 228 8.55 -8.96 -1.47
N VAL A 229 7.89 -8.95 -2.63
CA VAL A 229 8.48 -8.58 -3.92
C VAL A 229 7.73 -7.36 -4.42
N ILE A 230 8.41 -6.21 -4.49
CA ILE A 230 7.83 -4.94 -4.97
C ILE A 230 8.26 -4.76 -6.43
N ASN A 231 7.30 -4.77 -7.34
CA ASN A 231 7.59 -4.74 -8.78
C ASN A 231 6.54 -3.87 -9.54
N PRO A 232 6.92 -2.72 -10.11
CA PRO A 232 8.25 -2.09 -10.09
C PRO A 232 8.74 -1.71 -8.70
N GLY A 233 10.06 -1.74 -8.48
CA GLY A 233 10.68 -1.52 -7.17
C GLY A 233 10.45 -0.10 -6.62
N ASN A 234 10.18 -0.01 -5.32
CA ASN A 234 10.13 1.25 -4.58
C ASN A 234 11.18 1.19 -3.45
N PRO A 235 12.24 2.04 -3.43
CA PRO A 235 12.39 3.27 -4.24
C PRO A 235 13.17 3.14 -5.56
N THR A 236 13.62 1.98 -5.95
CA THR A 236 14.63 1.76 -7.00
C THR A 236 14.09 1.86 -8.44
N GLY A 237 12.78 1.65 -8.66
CA GLY A 237 12.08 1.91 -9.92
C GLY A 237 12.26 0.86 -11.02
N GLN A 238 13.06 -0.20 -10.79
CA GLN A 238 13.28 -1.26 -11.78
C GLN A 238 12.12 -2.25 -11.82
N CYS A 239 11.99 -2.93 -12.96
CA CYS A 239 11.17 -4.13 -13.10
C CYS A 239 12.07 -5.38 -13.10
N LEU A 240 11.60 -6.44 -12.44
CA LEU A 240 12.30 -7.72 -12.46
C LEU A 240 12.18 -8.37 -13.83
N GLU A 241 13.27 -8.98 -14.29
CA GLU A 241 13.29 -9.80 -15.48
C GLU A 241 12.43 -11.07 -15.30
N VAL A 242 11.78 -11.53 -16.38
CA VAL A 242 10.89 -12.70 -16.36
C VAL A 242 11.57 -13.94 -15.80
N GLU A 243 12.83 -14.20 -16.19
CA GLU A 243 13.58 -15.36 -15.71
C GLU A 243 13.87 -15.23 -14.21
N ASN A 244 14.20 -14.03 -13.73
CA ASN A 244 14.42 -13.81 -12.30
C ASN A 244 13.12 -14.03 -11.49
N MET A 245 11.97 -13.57 -11.99
CA MET A 245 10.67 -13.88 -11.36
C MET A 245 10.41 -15.39 -11.27
N LYS A 246 10.70 -16.16 -12.33
CA LYS A 246 10.56 -17.62 -12.33
C LYS A 246 11.47 -18.30 -11.31
N GLU A 247 12.70 -17.81 -11.15
CA GLU A 247 13.63 -18.30 -10.14
C GLU A 247 13.15 -18.02 -8.73
N ILE A 248 12.64 -16.82 -8.47
CA ILE A 248 12.04 -16.44 -7.18
C ILE A 248 10.86 -17.36 -6.85
N ILE A 249 9.95 -17.59 -7.80
CA ILE A 249 8.80 -18.50 -7.62
C ILE A 249 9.25 -19.91 -7.26
N LYS A 250 10.23 -20.47 -8.01
CA LYS A 250 10.80 -21.80 -7.72
C LYS A 250 11.44 -21.87 -6.34
N PHE A 251 12.20 -20.84 -5.98
CA PHE A 251 12.83 -20.75 -4.66
C PHE A 251 11.77 -20.76 -3.56
N CYS A 252 10.77 -19.88 -3.64
CA CYS A 252 9.71 -19.77 -2.64
C CYS A 252 8.88 -21.04 -2.52
N HIS A 253 8.60 -21.71 -3.64
CA HIS A 253 7.92 -23.01 -3.63
C HIS A 253 8.75 -24.08 -2.87
N ASN A 254 10.04 -24.18 -3.18
CA ASN A 254 10.94 -25.16 -2.56
C ASN A 254 11.13 -24.89 -1.06
N GLU A 255 11.17 -23.63 -0.65
CA GLU A 255 11.37 -23.22 0.73
C GLU A 255 10.07 -23.11 1.54
N ASN A 256 8.91 -23.35 0.91
CA ASN A 256 7.57 -23.19 1.48
C ASN A 256 7.34 -21.76 2.03
N ILE A 257 7.68 -20.76 1.23
CA ILE A 257 7.56 -19.34 1.54
C ILE A 257 6.46 -18.71 0.67
N ILE A 258 5.55 -17.95 1.27
CA ILE A 258 4.47 -17.25 0.55
C ILE A 258 5.04 -16.00 -0.12
N ILE A 259 4.70 -15.77 -1.38
CA ILE A 259 5.05 -14.54 -2.09
C ILE A 259 3.96 -13.50 -1.86
N ILE A 260 4.34 -12.32 -1.39
CA ILE A 260 3.54 -11.11 -1.37
C ILE A 260 4.02 -10.29 -2.55
N ALA A 261 3.28 -10.33 -3.67
CA ALA A 261 3.59 -9.56 -4.86
C ALA A 261 2.90 -8.19 -4.75
N ASP A 262 3.69 -7.15 -4.50
CA ASP A 262 3.26 -5.76 -4.50
C ASP A 262 3.46 -5.20 -5.90
N GLU A 263 2.38 -5.23 -6.68
CA GLU A 263 2.38 -4.88 -8.10
C GLU A 263 1.65 -3.55 -8.33
N VAL A 264 2.35 -2.60 -8.93
CA VAL A 264 1.86 -1.24 -9.17
C VAL A 264 1.50 -1.01 -10.65
#